data_6bd74c0d72447316a050a994177f091f
#
_entry.id   6bd74c0d72447316a050a994177f091f
#
_cell.length_a   1.000
_cell.length_b   1.000
_cell.length_c   1.000
_cell.angle_alpha   90.00
_cell.angle_beta   90.00
_cell.angle_gamma   90.00
#
_symmetry.space_group_name_H-M   'P 1'
#
loop_
_entity.id
_entity.type
_entity.pdbx_description
1 polymer ?
#
loop_
_entity_poly.entity_id
_entity_poly.type
_entity_poly.pdbx_seq_one_letter_code
_entity_poly.pdbx_strand_id
1 'polypeptide(L)'
;MNKKIYNNLNVENLTKTEWFNQFDEFQKKQIRTGLEDNLNVSIYANPEFNVYQMNQIRLGLVDNLDVSQYANKDFNSDKMWQIRLGLQDRLNVSIYAKKDFSSEQMEQIRLGLFFNLDVSIYAKSELSVEEMEEIRKRLEKEAREKLENEQNIQQSISR
;
A
#
# COMPACT_ATOMS: atom_id res chain seq x y z
N MET A 1 0.99 22.72 -4.49
CA MET A 1 1.66 23.47 -3.41
C MET A 1 3.16 23.25 -3.49
N ASN A 2 3.91 24.32 -3.47
CA ASN A 2 5.27 24.50 -3.94
C ASN A 2 6.34 23.43 -3.64
N LYS A 3 6.74 22.70 -4.68
CA LYS A 3 8.00 21.92 -4.76
C LYS A 3 9.27 22.77 -4.44
N LYS A 4 9.15 24.10 -4.36
CA LYS A 4 10.29 25.04 -4.19
C LYS A 4 10.67 25.35 -2.74
N ILE A 5 9.84 25.04 -1.75
CA ILE A 5 10.11 25.43 -0.35
C ILE A 5 11.14 24.51 0.30
N TYR A 6 11.20 23.24 -0.11
CA TYR A 6 12.11 22.26 0.51
C TYR A 6 13.49 22.18 -0.14
N ASN A 7 13.64 22.62 -1.40
CA ASN A 7 14.92 22.62 -2.10
C ASN A 7 15.96 23.64 -1.60
N ASN A 8 15.54 24.58 -0.71
CA ASN A 8 16.43 25.59 -0.11
C ASN A 8 16.62 25.44 1.40
N LEU A 9 15.94 24.47 2.03
CA LEU A 9 16.20 24.15 3.42
C LEU A 9 17.36 23.15 3.45
N ASN A 10 18.55 23.66 3.71
CA ASN A 10 19.70 22.83 4.01
C ASN A 10 19.29 21.86 5.14
N VAL A 11 19.42 20.55 4.90
CA VAL A 11 19.13 19.48 5.88
C VAL A 11 19.73 19.82 7.25
N GLU A 12 20.92 20.44 7.26
CA GLU A 12 21.64 20.88 8.44
C GLU A 12 20.91 21.98 9.24
N ASN A 13 20.19 22.87 8.56
CA ASN A 13 19.42 23.92 9.24
C ASN A 13 18.08 23.40 9.78
N LEU A 14 17.44 22.47 9.09
CA LEU A 14 16.20 21.82 9.53
C LEU A 14 16.42 21.02 10.83
N THR A 15 17.55 20.34 10.94
CA THR A 15 17.90 19.53 12.12
C THR A 15 18.10 20.33 13.41
N LYS A 16 18.23 21.66 13.31
CA LYS A 16 18.40 22.57 14.44
C LYS A 16 17.09 23.23 14.91
N THR A 17 15.96 22.93 14.25
CA THR A 17 14.68 23.55 14.57
C THR A 17 13.94 22.85 15.71
N GLU A 18 13.16 23.63 16.49
CA GLU A 18 12.26 23.06 17.52
C GLU A 18 11.25 22.08 16.91
N TRP A 19 10.78 22.35 15.69
CA TRP A 19 9.90 21.45 14.95
C TRP A 19 10.53 20.06 14.77
N PHE A 20 11.83 20.00 14.43
CA PHE A 20 12.52 18.73 14.24
C PHE A 20 12.74 17.97 15.55
N ASN A 21 12.89 18.72 16.66
CA ASN A 21 13.12 18.15 17.99
C ASN A 21 11.91 17.41 18.57
N GLN A 22 10.70 17.62 18.04
CA GLN A 22 9.51 16.86 18.45
C GLN A 22 9.52 15.38 18.02
N PHE A 23 10.38 15.02 17.06
CA PHE A 23 10.50 13.64 16.54
C PHE A 23 11.56 12.87 17.34
N ASP A 24 11.33 11.56 17.50
CA ASP A 24 12.37 10.67 18.01
C ASP A 24 13.50 10.45 16.97
N GLU A 25 14.61 9.82 17.36
CA GLU A 25 15.76 9.65 16.48
C GLU A 25 15.47 8.77 15.25
N PHE A 26 14.57 7.80 15.35
CA PHE A 26 14.16 6.95 14.22
C PHE A 26 13.28 7.71 13.23
N GLN A 27 12.32 8.49 13.73
CA GLN A 27 11.52 9.39 12.93
C GLN A 27 12.37 10.46 12.24
N LYS A 28 13.31 11.09 12.97
CA LYS A 28 14.27 12.05 12.42
C LYS A 28 15.08 11.44 11.27
N LYS A 29 15.50 10.18 11.41
CA LYS A 29 16.20 9.46 10.35
C LYS A 29 15.34 9.34 9.10
N GLN A 30 14.07 8.98 9.21
CA GLN A 30 13.15 8.90 8.06
C GLN A 30 13.00 10.26 7.36
N ILE A 31 12.91 11.35 8.14
CA ILE A 31 12.81 12.71 7.60
C ILE A 31 14.10 13.11 6.86
N ARG A 32 15.28 12.89 7.47
CA ARG A 32 16.57 13.20 6.84
C ARG A 32 16.74 12.45 5.51
N THR A 33 16.49 11.13 5.51
CA THR A 33 16.58 10.31 4.30
C THR A 33 15.65 10.84 3.20
N GLY A 34 14.41 11.19 3.54
CA GLY A 34 13.50 11.76 2.56
C GLY A 34 13.95 13.10 1.98
N LEU A 35 14.55 13.96 2.80
CA LEU A 35 15.13 15.22 2.34
C LEU A 35 16.33 15.00 1.42
N GLU A 36 17.21 14.04 1.74
CA GLU A 36 18.34 13.63 0.91
C GLU A 36 17.87 13.10 -0.45
N ASP A 37 16.76 12.36 -0.47
CA ASP A 37 16.09 11.84 -1.67
C ASP A 37 15.22 12.88 -2.39
N ASN A 38 15.23 14.15 -1.96
CA ASN A 38 14.38 15.23 -2.50
C ASN A 38 12.88 14.95 -2.46
N LEU A 39 12.41 14.18 -1.48
CA LEU A 39 10.99 13.86 -1.30
C LEU A 39 10.24 14.99 -0.59
N ASN A 40 8.92 15.05 -0.79
CA ASN A 40 8.04 15.92 -0.02
C ASN A 40 7.79 15.32 1.37
N VAL A 41 8.71 15.56 2.30
CA VAL A 41 8.63 15.02 3.67
C VAL A 41 7.43 15.53 4.47
N SER A 42 6.80 16.65 4.08
CA SER A 42 5.64 17.19 4.79
C SER A 42 4.44 16.23 4.82
N ILE A 43 4.42 15.27 3.91
CA ILE A 43 3.34 14.27 3.85
C ILE A 43 3.41 13.31 5.05
N TYR A 44 4.61 12.99 5.55
CA TYR A 44 4.79 12.03 6.62
C TYR A 44 5.53 12.55 7.85
N ALA A 45 6.11 13.76 7.79
CA ALA A 45 6.76 14.40 8.93
C ALA A 45 5.72 14.92 9.93
N ASN A 46 5.03 14.01 10.57
CA ASN A 46 4.01 14.22 11.58
C ASN A 46 4.30 13.29 12.77
N PRO A 47 4.43 13.79 14.01
CA PRO A 47 4.68 12.98 15.20
C PRO A 47 3.63 11.91 15.49
N GLU A 48 2.42 12.05 14.93
CA GLU A 48 1.37 11.03 15.04
C GLU A 48 1.66 9.75 14.26
N PHE A 49 2.55 9.82 13.24
CA PHE A 49 3.05 8.63 12.55
C PHE A 49 4.23 8.03 13.31
N ASN A 50 4.17 6.74 13.60
CA ASN A 50 5.35 6.03 14.07
C ASN A 50 6.37 5.82 12.93
N VAL A 51 7.58 5.41 13.29
CA VAL A 51 8.68 5.23 12.32
C VAL A 51 8.33 4.26 11.19
N TYR A 52 7.55 3.22 11.46
CA TYR A 52 7.16 2.22 10.46
C TYR A 52 6.13 2.78 9.47
N GLN A 53 5.17 3.58 9.95
CA GLN A 53 4.23 4.30 9.09
C GLN A 53 4.95 5.32 8.21
N MET A 54 5.86 6.12 8.79
CA MET A 54 6.71 7.06 8.04
C MET A 54 7.50 6.34 6.94
N ASN A 55 8.07 5.18 7.26
CA ASN A 55 8.81 4.37 6.29
C ASN A 55 7.94 3.91 5.12
N GLN A 56 6.70 3.44 5.38
CA GLN A 56 5.80 3.02 4.31
C GLN A 56 5.43 4.19 3.39
N ILE A 57 5.18 5.38 3.95
CA ILE A 57 4.86 6.57 3.16
C ILE A 57 6.09 7.03 2.37
N ARG A 58 7.27 7.07 3.00
CA ARG A 58 8.51 7.45 2.31
C ARG A 58 8.83 6.53 1.14
N LEU A 59 8.72 5.21 1.31
CA LEU A 59 8.92 4.23 0.23
C LEU A 59 7.93 4.43 -0.92
N GLY A 60 6.66 4.72 -0.62
CA GLY A 60 5.68 5.04 -1.66
C GLY A 60 6.03 6.30 -2.44
N LEU A 61 6.57 7.33 -1.77
CA LEU A 61 7.05 8.54 -2.44
C LEU A 61 8.27 8.27 -3.33
N VAL A 62 9.21 7.41 -2.88
CA VAL A 62 10.34 6.95 -3.70
C VAL A 62 9.85 6.26 -4.98
N ASP A 63 8.85 5.41 -4.87
CA ASP A 63 8.26 4.68 -5.98
C ASP A 63 7.27 5.54 -6.80
N ASN A 64 7.13 6.82 -6.46
CA ASN A 64 6.22 7.78 -7.10
C ASN A 64 4.74 7.33 -7.10
N LEU A 65 4.32 6.66 -6.02
CA LEU A 65 2.95 6.20 -5.81
C LEU A 65 2.07 7.31 -5.23
N ASP A 66 0.76 7.17 -5.41
CA ASP A 66 -0.23 8.04 -4.77
C ASP A 66 -0.40 7.66 -3.29
N VAL A 67 0.50 8.18 -2.45
CA VAL A 67 0.51 7.91 -1.01
C VAL A 67 -0.70 8.50 -0.28
N SER A 68 -1.45 9.42 -0.89
CA SER A 68 -2.66 9.99 -0.29
C SER A 68 -3.72 8.93 0.03
N GLN A 69 -3.66 7.78 -0.63
CA GLN A 69 -4.58 6.67 -0.41
C GLN A 69 -4.32 5.90 0.88
N TYR A 70 -3.15 6.08 1.53
CA TYR A 70 -2.82 5.38 2.77
C TYR A 70 -2.06 6.21 3.82
N ALA A 71 -1.61 7.42 3.50
CA ALA A 71 -0.94 8.31 4.46
C ALA A 71 -1.93 8.85 5.49
N ASN A 72 -2.48 7.95 6.29
CA ASN A 72 -3.48 8.21 7.32
C ASN A 72 -3.08 7.47 8.60
N LYS A 73 -3.11 8.16 9.75
CA LYS A 73 -2.77 7.60 11.06
C LYS A 73 -3.64 6.42 11.50
N ASP A 74 -4.85 6.31 10.93
CA ASP A 74 -5.77 5.20 11.21
C ASP A 74 -5.33 3.87 10.57
N PHE A 75 -4.38 3.93 9.63
CA PHE A 75 -3.74 2.74 9.07
C PHE A 75 -2.43 2.47 9.80
N ASN A 76 -2.30 1.31 10.44
CA ASN A 76 -1.01 0.84 10.93
C ASN A 76 -0.06 0.54 9.75
N SER A 77 1.22 0.33 10.05
CA SER A 77 2.24 0.09 9.02
C SER A 77 1.95 -1.12 8.13
N ASP A 78 1.31 -2.16 8.67
CA ASP A 78 1.01 -3.38 7.92
C ASP A 78 -0.12 -3.15 6.91
N LYS A 79 -1.16 -2.40 7.30
CA LYS A 79 -2.21 -1.94 6.37
C LYS A 79 -1.63 -1.03 5.27
N MET A 80 -0.79 -0.07 5.66
CA MET A 80 -0.09 0.80 4.70
C MET A 80 0.74 -0.01 3.71
N TRP A 81 1.42 -1.05 4.20
CA TRP A 81 2.21 -1.95 3.35
C TRP A 81 1.33 -2.66 2.31
N GLN A 82 0.19 -3.23 2.72
CA GLN A 82 -0.73 -3.90 1.79
C GLN A 82 -1.27 -2.94 0.72
N ILE A 83 -1.59 -1.70 1.12
CA ILE A 83 -2.07 -0.68 0.16
C ILE A 83 -0.94 -0.27 -0.79
N ARG A 84 0.29 -0.04 -0.27
CA ARG A 84 1.45 0.30 -1.09
C ARG A 84 1.77 -0.78 -2.12
N LEU A 85 1.77 -2.06 -1.74
CA LEU A 85 1.95 -3.19 -2.67
C LEU A 85 0.88 -3.18 -3.78
N GLY A 86 -0.39 -2.97 -3.43
CA GLY A 86 -1.45 -2.87 -4.43
C GLY A 86 -1.27 -1.72 -5.41
N LEU A 87 -0.80 -0.56 -4.93
CA LEU A 87 -0.47 0.57 -5.80
C LEU A 87 0.71 0.26 -6.74
N GLN A 88 1.75 -0.45 -6.26
CA GLN A 88 2.86 -0.93 -7.09
C GLN A 88 2.36 -1.86 -8.21
N ASP A 89 1.43 -2.74 -7.90
CA ASP A 89 0.79 -3.66 -8.84
C ASP A 89 -0.31 -2.99 -9.68
N ARG A 90 -0.54 -1.67 -9.52
CA ARG A 90 -1.56 -0.87 -10.21
C ARG A 90 -2.99 -1.37 -9.98
N LEU A 91 -3.25 -1.95 -8.82
CA LEU A 91 -4.56 -2.44 -8.43
C LEU A 91 -5.48 -1.30 -7.94
N ASN A 92 -6.79 -1.54 -8.02
CA ASN A 92 -7.76 -0.62 -7.41
C ASN A 92 -7.80 -0.82 -5.89
N VAL A 93 -6.89 -0.14 -5.17
CA VAL A 93 -6.78 -0.25 -3.71
C VAL A 93 -7.98 0.31 -2.95
N SER A 94 -8.81 1.17 -3.57
CA SER A 94 -10.00 1.73 -2.91
C SER A 94 -11.00 0.66 -2.46
N ILE A 95 -10.93 -0.53 -3.01
CA ILE A 95 -11.77 -1.67 -2.63
C ILE A 95 -11.46 -2.09 -1.19
N TYR A 96 -10.18 -2.08 -0.77
CA TYR A 96 -9.75 -2.59 0.52
C TYR A 96 -9.01 -1.58 1.42
N ALA A 97 -8.61 -0.41 0.90
CA ALA A 97 -7.99 0.65 1.69
C ALA A 97 -9.01 1.30 2.64
N LYS A 98 -9.53 0.52 3.58
CA LYS A 98 -10.56 0.88 4.54
C LYS A 98 -10.12 0.44 5.94
N LYS A 99 -10.41 1.25 6.95
CA LYS A 99 -10.03 0.96 8.34
C LYS A 99 -10.63 -0.32 8.90
N ASP A 100 -11.79 -0.73 8.39
CA ASP A 100 -12.54 -1.89 8.89
C ASP A 100 -11.93 -3.24 8.50
N PHE A 101 -11.05 -3.27 7.49
CA PHE A 101 -10.28 -4.47 7.16
C PHE A 101 -9.02 -4.57 8.00
N SER A 102 -8.68 -5.77 8.45
CA SER A 102 -7.34 -6.08 8.98
C SER A 102 -6.30 -6.09 7.85
N SER A 103 -5.00 -6.04 8.19
CA SER A 103 -3.92 -6.16 7.21
C SER A 103 -3.98 -7.49 6.46
N GLU A 104 -4.31 -8.57 7.15
CA GLU A 104 -4.45 -9.92 6.59
C GLU A 104 -5.67 -10.04 5.66
N GLN A 105 -6.80 -9.40 6.02
CA GLN A 105 -7.97 -9.30 5.13
C GLN A 105 -7.63 -8.49 3.87
N MET A 106 -6.91 -7.37 4.02
CA MET A 106 -6.44 -6.57 2.88
C MET A 106 -5.54 -7.40 1.96
N GLU A 107 -4.68 -8.26 2.51
CA GLU A 107 -3.84 -9.16 1.74
C GLU A 107 -4.67 -10.12 0.89
N GLN A 108 -5.71 -10.75 1.47
CA GLN A 108 -6.57 -11.66 0.71
C GLN A 108 -7.28 -10.95 -0.45
N ILE A 109 -7.76 -9.72 -0.23
CA ILE A 109 -8.41 -8.94 -1.29
C ILE A 109 -7.38 -8.51 -2.36
N ARG A 110 -6.20 -8.04 -1.94
CA ARG A 110 -5.12 -7.64 -2.85
C ARG A 110 -4.68 -8.80 -3.75
N LEU A 111 -4.49 -9.99 -3.18
CA LEU A 111 -4.16 -11.20 -3.96
C LEU A 111 -5.26 -11.55 -4.96
N GLY A 112 -6.52 -11.46 -4.59
CA GLY A 112 -7.63 -11.69 -5.50
C GLY A 112 -7.65 -10.70 -6.67
N LEU A 113 -7.43 -9.42 -6.38
CA LEU A 113 -7.31 -8.39 -7.42
C LEU A 113 -6.11 -8.66 -8.35
N PHE A 114 -4.97 -9.07 -7.77
CA PHE A 114 -3.76 -9.41 -8.54
C PHE A 114 -4.01 -10.56 -9.53
N PHE A 115 -4.78 -11.57 -9.13
CA PHE A 115 -5.20 -12.69 -9.98
C PHE A 115 -6.47 -12.39 -10.80
N ASN A 116 -6.93 -11.15 -10.82
CA ASN A 116 -8.12 -10.72 -11.57
C ASN A 116 -9.40 -11.50 -11.20
N LEU A 117 -9.56 -11.84 -9.93
CA LEU A 117 -10.74 -12.52 -9.41
C LEU A 117 -11.85 -11.50 -9.04
N ASP A 118 -13.10 -11.96 -9.00
CA ASP A 118 -14.21 -11.18 -8.49
C ASP A 118 -14.16 -11.12 -6.95
N VAL A 119 -13.42 -10.15 -6.42
CA VAL A 119 -13.25 -9.95 -4.97
C VAL A 119 -14.52 -9.47 -4.27
N SER A 120 -15.53 -8.98 -5.01
CA SER A 120 -16.80 -8.53 -4.43
C SER A 120 -17.52 -9.63 -3.64
N ILE A 121 -17.23 -10.88 -3.98
CA ILE A 121 -17.78 -12.07 -3.32
C ILE A 121 -17.33 -12.14 -1.86
N TYR A 122 -16.07 -11.73 -1.54
CA TYR A 122 -15.48 -11.90 -0.22
C TYR A 122 -14.83 -10.66 0.40
N ALA A 123 -14.78 -9.53 -0.31
CA ALA A 123 -14.28 -8.27 0.23
C ALA A 123 -15.26 -7.66 1.25
N LYS A 124 -15.46 -8.35 2.37
CA LYS A 124 -16.42 -8.06 3.42
C LYS A 124 -15.74 -8.17 4.77
N SER A 125 -15.74 -7.10 5.56
CA SER A 125 -15.00 -7.03 6.83
C SER A 125 -15.52 -7.98 7.92
N GLU A 126 -16.75 -8.46 7.77
CA GLU A 126 -17.35 -9.47 8.66
C GLU A 126 -16.84 -10.90 8.44
N LEU A 127 -16.20 -11.18 7.32
CA LEU A 127 -15.59 -12.49 7.05
C LEU A 127 -14.24 -12.62 7.77
N SER A 128 -13.95 -13.80 8.31
CA SER A 128 -12.63 -14.10 8.82
C SER A 128 -11.59 -14.18 7.69
N VAL A 129 -10.31 -14.09 8.04
CA VAL A 129 -9.21 -14.22 7.08
C VAL A 129 -9.26 -15.60 6.42
N GLU A 130 -9.54 -16.65 7.20
CA GLU A 130 -9.66 -18.04 6.75
C GLU A 130 -10.79 -18.19 5.74
N GLU A 131 -11.97 -17.62 6.01
CA GLU A 131 -13.10 -17.63 5.07
C GLU A 131 -12.78 -16.92 3.76
N MET A 132 -12.12 -15.75 3.85
CA MET A 132 -11.67 -15.02 2.66
C MET A 132 -10.67 -15.83 1.85
N GLU A 133 -9.70 -16.47 2.50
CA GLU A 133 -8.69 -17.30 1.87
C GLU A 133 -9.30 -18.52 1.16
N GLU A 134 -10.25 -19.21 1.80
CA GLU A 134 -10.98 -20.34 1.21
C GLU A 134 -11.74 -19.91 -0.05
N ILE A 135 -12.46 -18.78 0.01
CA ILE A 135 -13.20 -18.28 -1.14
C ILE A 135 -12.22 -17.89 -2.27
N ARG A 136 -11.14 -17.19 -1.96
CA ARG A 136 -10.13 -16.79 -2.94
C ARG A 136 -9.53 -18.01 -3.65
N LYS A 137 -9.09 -19.02 -2.88
CA LYS A 137 -8.51 -20.26 -3.43
C LYS A 137 -9.49 -21.03 -4.33
N ARG A 138 -10.77 -21.05 -3.96
CA ARG A 138 -11.82 -21.64 -4.80
C ARG A 138 -11.95 -20.89 -6.12
N LEU A 139 -12.03 -19.56 -6.10
CA LEU A 139 -12.11 -18.74 -7.30
C LEU A 139 -10.88 -18.87 -8.20
N GLU A 140 -9.68 -18.95 -7.62
CA GLU A 140 -8.44 -19.23 -8.36
C GLU A 140 -8.49 -20.57 -9.10
N LYS A 141 -8.99 -21.60 -8.42
CA LYS A 141 -9.16 -22.94 -9.02
C LYS A 141 -10.16 -22.91 -10.18
N GLU A 142 -11.33 -22.32 -9.98
CA GLU A 142 -12.37 -22.17 -11.00
C GLU A 142 -11.86 -21.41 -12.23
N ALA A 143 -11.12 -20.31 -12.02
CA ALA A 143 -10.52 -19.52 -13.09
C ALA A 143 -9.50 -20.33 -13.91
N ARG A 144 -8.67 -21.13 -13.24
CA ARG A 144 -7.67 -22.00 -13.88
C ARG A 144 -8.33 -23.08 -14.72
N GLU A 145 -9.32 -23.79 -14.17
CA GLU A 145 -10.07 -24.84 -14.86
C GLU A 145 -10.78 -24.31 -16.11
N LYS A 146 -11.32 -23.08 -16.02
CA LYS A 146 -11.94 -22.41 -17.16
C LYS A 146 -10.94 -22.13 -18.28
N LEU A 147 -9.75 -21.61 -17.95
CA LEU A 147 -8.70 -21.36 -18.93
C LEU A 147 -8.20 -22.64 -19.62
N GLU A 148 -8.01 -23.72 -18.85
CA GLU A 148 -7.60 -25.03 -19.38
C GLU A 148 -8.65 -25.59 -20.36
N ASN A 149 -9.93 -25.47 -20.03
CA ASN A 149 -11.02 -25.90 -20.93
C ASN A 149 -11.09 -25.06 -22.20
N GLU A 150 -10.93 -23.74 -22.12
CA GLU A 150 -10.89 -22.86 -23.30
C GLU A 150 -9.71 -23.19 -24.21
N GLN A 151 -8.52 -23.45 -23.67
CA GLN A 151 -7.35 -23.86 -24.44
C GLN A 151 -7.56 -25.23 -25.14
N ASN A 152 -8.16 -26.19 -24.46
CA ASN A 152 -8.47 -27.50 -25.02
C ASN A 152 -9.47 -27.42 -26.18
N ILE A 153 -10.52 -26.59 -26.06
CA ILE A 153 -11.49 -26.32 -27.12
C ILE A 153 -10.80 -25.67 -28.34
N GLN A 154 -9.96 -24.65 -28.10
CA GLN A 154 -9.23 -23.96 -29.16
C GLN A 154 -8.32 -24.94 -29.96
N GLN A 155 -7.63 -25.84 -29.27
CA GLN A 155 -6.79 -26.86 -29.90
C GLN A 155 -7.60 -27.88 -30.68
N SER A 156 -8.81 -28.20 -30.26
CA SER A 156 -9.70 -29.14 -30.98
C SER A 156 -10.28 -28.56 -32.28
N ILE A 157 -10.48 -27.23 -32.33
CA ILE A 157 -11.03 -26.52 -33.52
C ILE A 157 -9.93 -26.27 -34.56
N SER A 158 -8.65 -26.18 -34.16
CA SER A 158 -7.52 -25.91 -35.06
C SER A 158 -6.91 -27.17 -35.70
N ARG A 159 -7.48 -28.33 -35.46
CA ARG A 159 -7.15 -29.62 -36.13
C ARG A 159 -8.16 -29.96 -37.20
#